data_7aba984b0c694a516a2cda33ab0f06af
#
_entry.id   7aba984b0c694a516a2cda33ab0f06af
#
_cell.length_a   1.000
_cell.length_b   1.000
_cell.length_c   1.000
_cell.angle_alpha   90.00
_cell.angle_beta   90.00
_cell.angle_gamma   90.00
#
_symmetry.space_group_name_H-M   'P 1'
#
loop_
_entity.id
_entity.type
_entity.pdbx_description
1 polymer ?
#
loop_
_entity_poly.entity_id
_entity_poly.type
_entity_poly.pdbx_seq_one_letter_code
_entity_poly.pdbx_strand_id
1 'polypeptide(L)'
;MSRLGDTIRAARVKAGMTPKALGRKCGVAESFINEVERGTKIVSDDQAQRILKVLGVNNPISTELEVAAEPDVPLRPRPRPYVIPVKKPDESFTREEQEQTQASADAWLDALGGVVKRVPIMDQDGVVIDHRLMPVVGGKIEGGHPDKVLFYRMGDNSMRGFRVFAGDLLLTVPAAVPADDAIMLIQLDGQRVVRKIKKQDGGKLLLQSYEYEFEGRVVALKDALILGRCVRLERTL
;
A
#
# COMPACT_ATOMS: atom_id res chain seq x y z
N MET A 1 1.28 -13.04 21.89
CA MET A 1 2.10 -14.26 21.81
C MET A 1 1.98 -14.83 20.39
N SER A 2 3.05 -15.35 19.82
CA SER A 2 3.03 -15.89 18.45
C SER A 2 2.47 -17.30 18.46
N ARG A 3 1.42 -17.59 17.69
CA ARG A 3 0.82 -18.94 17.55
C ARG A 3 1.87 -20.01 17.21
N LEU A 4 2.89 -19.64 16.42
CA LEU A 4 3.98 -20.55 16.05
C LEU A 4 4.86 -20.91 17.25
N GLY A 5 5.18 -19.97 18.14
CA GLY A 5 5.97 -20.20 19.35
C GLY A 5 5.28 -21.18 20.30
N ASP A 6 3.97 -21.01 20.49
CA ASP A 6 3.16 -21.91 21.32
C ASP A 6 3.10 -23.32 20.73
N THR A 7 2.95 -23.45 19.40
CA THR A 7 2.96 -24.74 18.69
C THR A 7 4.30 -25.45 18.85
N ILE A 8 5.42 -24.76 18.68
CA ILE A 8 6.76 -25.33 18.86
C ILE A 8 6.97 -25.78 20.31
N ARG A 9 6.54 -24.99 21.29
CA ARG A 9 6.62 -25.34 22.71
C ARG A 9 5.80 -26.58 23.03
N ALA A 10 4.55 -26.66 22.58
CA ALA A 10 3.68 -27.80 22.78
C ALA A 10 4.26 -29.07 22.16
N ALA A 11 4.74 -29.01 20.92
CA ALA A 11 5.35 -30.10 20.23
C ALA A 11 6.65 -30.59 20.93
N ARG A 12 7.47 -29.68 21.42
CA ARG A 12 8.68 -29.99 22.16
C ARG A 12 8.38 -30.72 23.48
N VAL A 13 7.40 -30.20 24.22
CA VAL A 13 6.98 -30.82 25.49
C VAL A 13 6.41 -32.23 25.23
N LYS A 14 5.59 -32.38 24.19
CA LYS A 14 5.05 -33.69 23.76
C LYS A 14 6.16 -34.67 23.36
N ALA A 15 7.23 -34.18 22.74
CA ALA A 15 8.40 -34.97 22.38
C ALA A 15 9.38 -35.23 23.56
N GLY A 16 9.07 -34.75 24.78
CA GLY A 16 9.90 -34.88 25.95
C GLY A 16 11.27 -34.22 25.88
N MET A 17 11.42 -33.22 25.02
CA MET A 17 12.71 -32.56 24.78
C MET A 17 12.87 -31.27 25.59
N THR A 18 14.10 -31.02 26.07
CA THR A 18 14.48 -29.74 26.66
C THR A 18 14.80 -28.71 25.55
N PRO A 19 14.67 -27.42 25.78
CA PRO A 19 15.06 -26.37 24.79
C PRO A 19 16.51 -26.57 24.30
N LYS A 20 17.41 -26.97 25.19
CA LYS A 20 18.81 -27.25 24.87
C LYS A 20 18.97 -28.45 23.95
N ALA A 21 18.20 -29.54 24.17
CA ALA A 21 18.23 -30.73 23.33
C ALA A 21 17.68 -30.42 21.93
N LEU A 22 16.59 -29.65 21.83
CA LEU A 22 16.01 -29.20 20.57
C LEU A 22 16.99 -28.28 19.82
N GLY A 23 17.60 -27.34 20.50
CA GLY A 23 18.60 -26.45 19.92
C GLY A 23 19.76 -27.19 19.28
N ARG A 24 20.30 -28.22 19.98
CA ARG A 24 21.38 -29.08 19.44
C ARG A 24 20.96 -29.84 18.17
N LYS A 25 19.73 -30.37 18.13
CA LYS A 25 19.22 -31.07 16.94
C LYS A 25 18.95 -30.16 15.76
N CYS A 26 18.57 -28.90 16.00
CA CYS A 26 18.29 -27.93 14.97
C CYS A 26 19.51 -27.08 14.58
N GLY A 27 20.65 -27.24 15.28
CA GLY A 27 21.86 -26.43 15.04
C GLY A 27 21.74 -24.98 15.50
N VAL A 28 20.93 -24.72 16.53
CA VAL A 28 20.69 -23.36 17.08
C VAL A 28 20.94 -23.32 18.60
N ALA A 29 21.20 -22.13 19.11
CA ALA A 29 21.40 -21.96 20.55
C ALA A 29 20.11 -22.17 21.35
N GLU A 30 20.23 -22.59 22.62
CA GLU A 30 19.11 -22.75 23.53
C GLU A 30 18.33 -21.45 23.73
N SER A 31 19.04 -20.30 23.81
CA SER A 31 18.43 -18.97 23.93
C SER A 31 17.52 -18.67 22.76
N PHE A 32 17.92 -19.07 21.54
CA PHE A 32 17.10 -18.91 20.33
C PHE A 32 15.77 -19.65 20.44
N ILE A 33 15.78 -20.92 20.89
CA ILE A 33 14.53 -21.69 21.08
C ILE A 33 13.64 -21.02 22.12
N ASN A 34 14.20 -20.56 23.23
CA ASN A 34 13.45 -19.87 24.27
C ASN A 34 12.83 -18.55 23.79
N GLU A 35 13.53 -17.78 22.97
CA GLU A 35 13.04 -16.52 22.37
C GLU A 35 11.91 -16.76 21.37
N VAL A 36 12.02 -17.84 20.58
CA VAL A 36 10.97 -18.27 19.64
C VAL A 36 9.71 -18.73 20.37
N GLU A 37 9.86 -19.54 21.41
CA GLU A 37 8.73 -20.02 22.23
C GLU A 37 8.03 -18.89 22.99
N ARG A 38 8.75 -17.82 23.37
CA ARG A 38 8.18 -16.62 23.99
C ARG A 38 7.56 -15.67 22.95
N GLY A 39 7.78 -15.90 21.65
CA GLY A 39 7.32 -15.01 20.58
C GLY A 39 8.08 -13.70 20.50
N THR A 40 9.24 -13.59 21.14
CA THR A 40 10.11 -12.40 21.10
C THR A 40 11.01 -12.39 19.88
N LYS A 41 11.12 -13.50 19.17
CA LYS A 41 11.92 -13.61 17.94
C LYS A 41 11.10 -14.18 16.80
N ILE A 42 11.19 -13.52 15.65
CA ILE A 42 10.59 -13.99 14.41
C ILE A 42 11.57 -14.97 13.76
N VAL A 43 11.06 -16.11 13.34
CA VAL A 43 11.81 -17.14 12.61
C VAL A 43 11.36 -17.16 11.15
N SER A 44 12.30 -17.46 10.24
CA SER A 44 11.95 -17.68 8.84
C SER A 44 11.19 -19.01 8.69
N ASP A 45 10.38 -19.12 7.63
CA ASP A 45 9.60 -20.35 7.37
C ASP A 45 10.49 -21.58 7.28
N ASP A 46 11.67 -21.48 6.67
CA ASP A 46 12.63 -22.58 6.60
C ASP A 46 13.13 -23.04 7.97
N GLN A 47 13.37 -22.10 8.88
CA GLN A 47 13.80 -22.42 10.25
C GLN A 47 12.66 -23.03 11.05
N ALA A 48 11.44 -22.52 10.90
CA ALA A 48 10.24 -23.05 11.53
C ALA A 48 9.98 -24.48 11.08
N GLN A 49 10.05 -24.75 9.77
CA GLN A 49 9.88 -26.09 9.20
C GLN A 49 10.95 -27.07 9.69
N ARG A 50 12.22 -26.65 9.79
CA ARG A 50 13.29 -27.51 10.34
C ARG A 50 13.02 -27.89 11.80
N ILE A 51 12.58 -26.96 12.61
CA ILE A 51 12.25 -27.20 14.02
C ILE A 51 11.07 -28.16 14.13
N LEU A 52 9.99 -27.93 13.36
CA LEU A 52 8.81 -28.79 13.35
C LEU A 52 9.12 -30.22 12.83
N LYS A 53 9.97 -30.34 11.81
CA LYS A 53 10.43 -31.61 11.28
C LYS A 53 11.22 -32.41 12.31
N VAL A 54 12.09 -31.75 13.09
CA VAL A 54 12.85 -32.41 14.20
C VAL A 54 11.93 -32.86 15.32
N LEU A 55 10.80 -32.16 15.52
CA LEU A 55 9.77 -32.50 16.51
C LEU A 55 8.76 -33.54 15.99
N GLY A 56 8.90 -34.01 14.74
CA GLY A 56 8.01 -35.01 14.15
C GLY A 56 6.62 -34.50 13.78
N VAL A 57 6.48 -33.17 13.71
CA VAL A 57 5.24 -32.55 13.28
C VAL A 57 5.32 -32.32 11.75
N ASN A 58 4.85 -33.30 11.00
CA ASN A 58 4.73 -33.26 9.56
C ASN A 58 3.42 -32.55 9.18
N ASN A 59 3.34 -31.22 9.39
CA ASN A 59 2.24 -30.45 8.83
C ASN A 59 2.83 -29.29 8.03
N PRO A 60 2.57 -29.18 6.72
CA PRO A 60 2.76 -27.93 6.03
C PRO A 60 1.85 -26.90 6.70
N ILE A 61 2.36 -25.70 6.95
CA ILE A 61 1.58 -24.58 7.47
C ILE A 61 0.54 -24.20 6.40
N SER A 62 -0.54 -24.94 6.36
CA SER A 62 -1.77 -24.57 5.70
C SER A 62 -2.64 -23.92 6.77
N THR A 63 -3.00 -22.69 6.55
CA THR A 63 -3.96 -21.93 7.35
C THR A 63 -5.33 -22.60 7.23
N GLU A 64 -5.59 -23.60 8.06
CA GLU A 64 -6.94 -24.12 8.25
C GLU A 64 -7.17 -24.35 9.75
N LEU A 65 -8.24 -23.71 10.22
CA LEU A 65 -8.80 -23.91 11.56
C LEU A 65 -9.24 -25.37 11.71
N GLU A 66 -8.51 -26.18 12.48
CA GLU A 66 -9.05 -27.42 12.99
C GLU A 66 -9.93 -27.14 14.21
N VAL A 67 -11.22 -27.26 14.00
CA VAL A 67 -12.23 -27.41 15.04
C VAL A 67 -12.07 -28.81 15.65
N ALA A 68 -12.05 -28.86 16.99
CA ALA A 68 -11.96 -30.08 17.77
C ALA A 68 -12.97 -31.13 17.32
N ALA A 69 -12.49 -32.35 17.22
CA ALA A 69 -13.32 -33.53 16.94
C ALA A 69 -14.23 -33.88 18.15
N GLU A 70 -15.52 -33.73 17.94
CA GLU A 70 -16.55 -34.36 18.78
C GLU A 70 -16.97 -35.75 18.19
N PRO A 71 -17.44 -36.69 19.01
CA PRO A 71 -17.61 -38.10 18.59
C PRO A 71 -18.85 -38.32 17.74
N ASP A 72 -18.69 -39.18 16.79
CA ASP A 72 -19.60 -39.93 15.94
C ASP A 72 -21.12 -39.65 16.09
N VAL A 73 -21.63 -38.78 15.19
CA VAL A 73 -23.05 -38.66 14.88
C VAL A 73 -23.20 -39.01 13.39
N PRO A 74 -24.18 -39.82 12.96
CA PRO A 74 -24.30 -40.29 11.60
C PRO A 74 -24.47 -39.13 10.63
N LEU A 75 -23.59 -39.14 9.62
CA LEU A 75 -23.45 -38.13 8.58
C LEU A 75 -24.78 -37.86 7.83
N ARG A 76 -25.42 -36.75 8.11
CA ARG A 76 -26.34 -36.16 7.12
C ARG A 76 -25.52 -35.79 5.90
N PRO A 77 -26.05 -35.98 4.66
CA PRO A 77 -25.34 -35.58 3.46
C PRO A 77 -25.04 -34.09 3.54
N ARG A 78 -23.75 -33.77 3.44
CA ARG A 78 -23.29 -32.35 3.42
C ARG A 78 -24.05 -31.63 2.32
N PRO A 79 -24.67 -30.47 2.59
CA PRO A 79 -25.18 -29.61 1.54
C PRO A 79 -24.01 -29.28 0.62
N ARG A 80 -24.20 -29.52 -0.68
CA ARG A 80 -23.18 -29.14 -1.69
C ARG A 80 -22.84 -27.66 -1.44
N PRO A 81 -21.54 -27.29 -1.47
CA PRO A 81 -21.17 -25.89 -1.33
C PRO A 81 -21.99 -25.13 -2.37
N TYR A 82 -22.74 -24.14 -1.89
CA TYR A 82 -23.45 -23.21 -2.76
C TYR A 82 -22.38 -22.44 -3.52
N VAL A 83 -22.07 -22.92 -4.70
CA VAL A 83 -21.26 -22.18 -5.66
C VAL A 83 -22.15 -21.02 -6.06
N ILE A 84 -21.90 -19.84 -5.52
CA ILE A 84 -22.43 -18.61 -6.12
C ILE A 84 -21.95 -18.67 -7.57
N PRO A 85 -22.87 -18.79 -8.56
CA PRO A 85 -22.44 -18.70 -9.94
C PRO A 85 -21.80 -17.31 -10.07
N VAL A 86 -20.47 -17.27 -10.16
CA VAL A 86 -19.77 -16.08 -10.62
C VAL A 86 -20.26 -15.94 -12.06
N LYS A 87 -21.32 -15.15 -12.26
CA LYS A 87 -21.69 -14.68 -13.57
C LYS A 87 -20.41 -14.06 -14.12
N LYS A 88 -19.84 -14.69 -15.14
CA LYS A 88 -18.86 -14.01 -15.99
C LYS A 88 -19.49 -12.67 -16.29
N PRO A 89 -18.78 -11.54 -16.20
CA PRO A 89 -19.34 -10.28 -16.62
C PRO A 89 -19.81 -10.50 -18.07
N ASP A 90 -21.12 -10.62 -18.21
CA ASP A 90 -21.75 -10.72 -19.50
C ASP A 90 -21.58 -9.34 -20.12
N GLU A 91 -20.95 -9.25 -21.26
CA GLU A 91 -20.61 -8.01 -21.97
C GLU A 91 -21.85 -7.26 -22.49
N SER A 92 -23.03 -7.57 -21.96
CA SER A 92 -24.31 -6.99 -22.35
C SER A 92 -25.00 -6.21 -21.21
N PHE A 93 -24.25 -5.44 -20.41
CA PHE A 93 -24.90 -4.34 -19.72
C PHE A 93 -25.30 -3.31 -20.76
N THR A 94 -26.63 -3.15 -20.94
CA THR A 94 -27.13 -2.10 -21.79
C THR A 94 -26.65 -0.75 -21.30
N ARG A 95 -26.43 0.17 -22.21
CA ARG A 95 -25.94 1.54 -21.88
C ARG A 95 -26.79 2.20 -20.78
N GLU A 96 -28.08 1.90 -20.75
CA GLU A 96 -29.04 2.38 -19.73
C GLU A 96 -28.78 1.79 -18.35
N GLU A 97 -28.39 0.51 -18.22
CA GLU A 97 -28.04 -0.11 -16.93
C GLU A 97 -26.72 0.42 -16.39
N GLN A 98 -25.77 0.75 -17.25
CA GLN A 98 -24.51 1.40 -16.88
C GLN A 98 -24.76 2.82 -16.37
N GLU A 99 -25.62 3.60 -17.03
CA GLU A 99 -25.99 4.95 -16.61
C GLU A 99 -26.75 4.94 -15.29
N GLN A 100 -27.67 3.99 -15.05
CA GLN A 100 -28.36 3.83 -13.77
C GLN A 100 -27.43 3.40 -12.63
N THR A 101 -26.48 2.54 -12.91
CA THR A 101 -25.48 2.10 -11.91
C THR A 101 -24.52 3.25 -11.55
N GLN A 102 -24.12 4.04 -12.53
CA GLN A 102 -23.31 5.24 -12.28
C GLN A 102 -24.08 6.32 -11.51
N ALA A 103 -25.34 6.60 -11.88
CA ALA A 103 -26.17 7.54 -11.17
C ALA A 103 -26.40 7.15 -9.69
N SER A 104 -26.58 5.85 -9.42
CA SER A 104 -26.69 5.34 -8.06
C SER A 104 -25.39 5.47 -7.28
N ALA A 105 -24.26 5.18 -7.92
CA ALA A 105 -22.94 5.35 -7.31
C ALA A 105 -22.63 6.83 -7.00
N ASP A 106 -23.04 7.74 -7.87
CA ASP A 106 -22.84 9.18 -7.68
C ASP A 106 -23.72 9.71 -6.53
N ALA A 107 -24.96 9.27 -6.42
CA ALA A 107 -25.85 9.62 -5.31
C ALA A 107 -25.32 9.11 -3.94
N TRP A 108 -24.72 7.93 -3.91
CA TRP A 108 -24.05 7.39 -2.72
C TRP A 108 -22.82 8.22 -2.32
N LEU A 109 -22.04 8.65 -3.31
CA LEU A 109 -20.85 9.46 -3.07
C LEU A 109 -21.20 10.86 -2.58
N ASP A 110 -22.31 11.44 -3.05
CA ASP A 110 -22.83 12.71 -2.55
C ASP A 110 -23.28 12.60 -1.08
N ALA A 111 -23.94 11.50 -0.73
CA ALA A 111 -24.33 11.22 0.67
C ALA A 111 -23.11 11.02 1.58
N LEU A 112 -22.00 10.52 1.07
CA LEU A 112 -20.73 10.33 1.77
C LEU A 112 -19.75 11.50 1.59
N GLY A 113 -20.15 12.58 0.95
CA GLY A 113 -19.27 13.71 0.57
C GLY A 113 -18.51 14.37 1.72
N GLY A 114 -18.99 14.20 2.96
CA GLY A 114 -18.28 14.63 4.17
C GLY A 114 -17.18 13.66 4.63
N VAL A 115 -17.15 12.42 4.14
CA VAL A 115 -16.24 11.34 4.60
C VAL A 115 -15.30 10.90 3.49
N VAL A 116 -15.79 10.90 2.25
CA VAL A 116 -15.03 10.45 1.07
C VAL A 116 -15.23 11.45 -0.07
N LYS A 117 -14.17 11.75 -0.79
CA LYS A 117 -14.18 12.65 -1.94
C LYS A 117 -13.53 11.98 -3.16
N ARG A 118 -14.12 12.20 -4.35
CA ARG A 118 -13.48 11.89 -5.63
C ARG A 118 -12.39 12.91 -5.90
N VAL A 119 -11.14 12.48 -5.93
CA VAL A 119 -9.98 13.30 -6.25
C VAL A 119 -9.58 13.00 -7.70
N PRO A 120 -9.49 14.01 -8.57
CA PRO A 120 -9.12 13.80 -9.97
C PRO A 120 -7.67 13.36 -10.10
N ILE A 121 -7.41 12.47 -11.05
CA ILE A 121 -6.07 12.10 -11.51
C ILE A 121 -5.83 12.87 -12.81
N MET A 122 -4.81 13.70 -12.81
CA MET A 122 -4.41 14.52 -13.96
C MET A 122 -3.09 14.03 -14.55
N ASP A 123 -2.98 14.14 -15.86
CA ASP A 123 -1.72 13.93 -16.60
C ASP A 123 -0.88 15.22 -16.71
N GLN A 124 0.24 15.13 -17.44
CA GLN A 124 1.14 16.26 -17.69
C GLN A 124 0.48 17.40 -18.47
N ASP A 125 -0.52 17.11 -19.28
CA ASP A 125 -1.25 18.11 -20.08
C ASP A 125 -2.37 18.76 -19.25
N GLY A 126 -2.63 18.23 -18.06
CA GLY A 126 -3.67 18.69 -17.13
C GLY A 126 -5.06 18.17 -17.46
N VAL A 127 -5.13 17.14 -18.26
CA VAL A 127 -6.38 16.44 -18.56
C VAL A 127 -6.69 15.49 -17.41
N VAL A 128 -7.94 15.47 -16.98
CA VAL A 128 -8.41 14.48 -15.99
C VAL A 128 -8.59 13.14 -16.70
N ILE A 129 -7.79 12.17 -16.31
CA ILE A 129 -7.77 10.83 -16.91
C ILE A 129 -8.53 9.79 -16.10
N ASP A 130 -8.69 10.02 -14.79
CA ASP A 130 -9.38 9.13 -13.86
C ASP A 130 -9.68 9.85 -12.55
N HIS A 131 -10.32 9.15 -11.61
CA HIS A 131 -10.60 9.65 -10.26
C HIS A 131 -10.23 8.60 -9.20
N ARG A 132 -9.85 9.07 -8.02
CA ARG A 132 -9.58 8.22 -6.86
C ARG A 132 -10.40 8.66 -5.66
N LEU A 133 -10.99 7.69 -4.97
CA LEU A 133 -11.70 7.96 -3.73
C LEU A 133 -10.70 8.15 -2.59
N MET A 134 -10.78 9.28 -1.92
CA MET A 134 -9.92 9.61 -0.79
C MET A 134 -10.75 9.95 0.44
N PRO A 135 -10.33 9.48 1.63
CA PRO A 135 -11.00 9.84 2.87
C PRO A 135 -10.78 11.32 3.20
N VAL A 136 -11.84 11.96 3.66
CA VAL A 136 -11.80 13.33 4.18
C VAL A 136 -11.75 13.26 5.71
N VAL A 137 -10.66 13.72 6.29
CA VAL A 137 -10.46 13.73 7.74
C VAL A 137 -10.41 15.18 8.23
N GLY A 138 -11.33 15.55 9.11
CA GLY A 138 -11.41 16.93 9.61
C GLY A 138 -11.62 17.98 8.51
N GLY A 139 -12.39 17.64 7.45
CA GLY A 139 -12.65 18.53 6.32
C GLY A 139 -11.45 18.71 5.37
N LYS A 140 -10.42 17.87 5.47
CA LYS A 140 -9.19 17.94 4.67
C LYS A 140 -8.78 16.58 4.12
N ILE A 141 -8.06 16.58 3.01
CA ILE A 141 -7.36 15.41 2.47
C ILE A 141 -5.86 15.72 2.55
N GLU A 142 -5.13 14.96 3.38
CA GLU A 142 -3.68 15.15 3.62
C GLU A 142 -3.29 16.62 3.89
N GLY A 143 -4.16 17.34 4.61
CA GLY A 143 -3.96 18.75 4.95
C GLY A 143 -4.44 19.76 3.92
N GLY A 144 -4.82 19.33 2.72
CA GLY A 144 -5.38 20.17 1.66
C GLY A 144 -6.91 20.26 1.68
N HIS A 145 -7.47 21.33 1.09
CA HIS A 145 -8.91 21.44 0.90
C HIS A 145 -9.37 20.37 -0.11
N PRO A 146 -10.43 19.58 0.16
CA PRO A 146 -10.81 18.43 -0.67
C PRO A 146 -11.05 18.77 -2.15
N ASP A 147 -11.59 19.94 -2.46
CA ASP A 147 -11.86 20.35 -3.84
C ASP A 147 -10.64 20.86 -4.61
N LYS A 148 -9.51 21.03 -3.93
CA LYS A 148 -8.28 21.56 -4.51
C LYS A 148 -7.14 20.54 -4.56
N VAL A 149 -7.37 19.36 -4.01
CA VAL A 149 -6.41 18.25 -4.03
C VAL A 149 -6.55 17.50 -5.36
N LEU A 150 -5.44 17.06 -5.91
CA LEU A 150 -5.41 16.24 -7.12
C LEU A 150 -4.33 15.18 -7.02
N PHE A 151 -4.47 14.14 -7.81
CA PHE A 151 -3.37 13.24 -8.14
C PHE A 151 -2.74 13.68 -9.47
N TYR A 152 -1.44 13.75 -9.50
CA TYR A 152 -0.67 13.95 -10.73
C TYR A 152 -0.03 12.65 -11.13
N ARG A 153 -0.30 12.16 -12.35
CA ARG A 153 0.37 11.00 -12.92
C ARG A 153 1.71 11.43 -13.49
N MET A 154 2.78 10.84 -12.97
CA MET A 154 4.12 11.11 -13.47
C MET A 154 4.27 10.58 -14.90
N GLY A 155 4.62 11.46 -15.85
CA GLY A 155 4.72 11.11 -17.27
C GLY A 155 6.10 10.58 -17.66
N ASP A 156 7.14 10.89 -16.89
CA ASP A 156 8.53 10.59 -17.19
C ASP A 156 9.31 10.06 -15.99
N ASN A 157 10.60 9.77 -16.18
CA ASN A 157 11.51 9.27 -15.14
C ASN A 157 12.45 10.36 -14.58
N SER A 158 12.18 11.64 -14.87
CA SER A 158 13.05 12.75 -14.45
C SER A 158 13.27 12.85 -12.94
N MET A 159 12.45 12.17 -12.14
CA MET A 159 12.54 12.14 -10.68
C MET A 159 12.95 10.75 -10.12
N ARG A 160 13.47 9.87 -10.96
CA ARG A 160 13.87 8.49 -10.61
C ARG A 160 14.83 8.42 -9.43
N GLY A 161 15.81 9.30 -9.37
CA GLY A 161 16.77 9.36 -8.26
C GLY A 161 16.13 9.77 -6.92
N PHE A 162 14.94 10.38 -6.96
CA PHE A 162 14.11 10.65 -5.79
C PHE A 162 13.02 9.58 -5.59
N ARG A 163 13.15 8.41 -6.24
CA ARG A 163 12.25 7.25 -6.18
C ARG A 163 10.84 7.51 -6.70
N VAL A 164 10.69 8.46 -7.61
CA VAL A 164 9.45 8.72 -8.35
C VAL A 164 9.68 8.33 -9.81
N PHE A 165 8.79 7.50 -10.37
CA PHE A 165 8.93 6.91 -11.70
C PHE A 165 7.72 7.26 -12.57
N ALA A 166 7.89 7.10 -13.86
CA ALA A 166 6.78 7.20 -14.81
C ALA A 166 5.63 6.25 -14.39
N GLY A 167 4.40 6.77 -14.44
CA GLY A 167 3.20 6.05 -14.01
C GLY A 167 2.84 6.19 -12.54
N ASP A 168 3.74 6.65 -11.67
CA ASP A 168 3.43 6.93 -10.27
C ASP A 168 2.37 8.02 -10.13
N LEU A 169 1.50 7.85 -9.13
CA LEU A 169 0.51 8.84 -8.76
C LEU A 169 0.98 9.66 -7.56
N LEU A 170 1.10 10.95 -7.74
CA LEU A 170 1.51 11.88 -6.70
C LEU A 170 0.31 12.66 -6.19
N LEU A 171 -0.11 12.39 -4.96
CA LEU A 171 -1.12 13.19 -4.29
C LEU A 171 -0.55 14.59 -4.02
N THR A 172 -1.16 15.58 -4.63
CA THR A 172 -0.71 16.96 -4.61
C THR A 172 -1.72 17.83 -3.89
N VAL A 173 -1.28 18.48 -2.83
CA VAL A 173 -2.08 19.48 -2.12
C VAL A 173 -1.73 20.89 -2.61
N PRO A 174 -2.71 21.81 -2.71
CA PRO A 174 -2.46 23.15 -3.22
C PRO A 174 -1.44 23.88 -2.33
N ALA A 175 -0.49 24.52 -2.96
CA ALA A 175 0.49 25.38 -2.31
C ALA A 175 0.78 26.59 -3.21
N ALA A 176 0.67 27.79 -2.66
CA ALA A 176 1.00 29.01 -3.37
C ALA A 176 2.48 29.42 -3.21
N VAL A 177 3.14 28.86 -2.20
CA VAL A 177 4.52 29.20 -1.85
C VAL A 177 5.38 27.94 -1.95
N PRO A 178 6.57 28.02 -2.55
CA PRO A 178 7.47 26.88 -2.62
C PRO A 178 7.88 26.46 -1.20
N ALA A 179 7.87 25.15 -0.95
CA ALA A 179 8.43 24.55 0.27
C ALA A 179 9.87 24.16 -0.02
N ASP A 180 10.78 24.46 0.92
CA ASP A 180 12.18 24.09 0.78
C ASP A 180 12.35 22.57 0.92
N ASP A 181 13.25 22.01 0.14
CA ASP A 181 13.59 20.57 0.09
C ASP A 181 12.38 19.65 -0.17
N ALA A 182 11.31 20.16 -0.79
CA ALA A 182 10.08 19.44 -1.07
C ALA A 182 9.94 19.07 -2.55
N ILE A 183 9.25 17.95 -2.81
CA ILE A 183 8.78 17.57 -4.16
C ILE A 183 7.50 18.36 -4.44
N MET A 184 7.51 19.12 -5.53
CA MET A 184 6.42 20.02 -5.89
C MET A 184 6.03 19.86 -7.35
N LEU A 185 4.74 20.00 -7.61
CA LEU A 185 4.19 20.17 -8.94
C LEU A 185 4.23 21.64 -9.29
N ILE A 186 4.91 21.99 -10.38
CA ILE A 186 5.06 23.34 -10.86
C ILE A 186 4.70 23.43 -12.34
N GLN A 187 4.34 24.61 -12.81
CA GLN A 187 4.27 24.91 -14.23
C GLN A 187 5.50 25.74 -14.61
N LEU A 188 6.27 25.23 -15.55
CA LEU A 188 7.49 25.84 -16.08
C LEU A 188 7.43 25.82 -17.60
N ASP A 189 7.67 26.94 -18.25
CA ASP A 189 7.64 27.06 -19.71
C ASP A 189 6.33 26.51 -20.34
N GLY A 190 5.19 26.67 -19.62
CA GLY A 190 3.88 26.19 -20.03
C GLY A 190 3.60 24.70 -19.72
N GLN A 191 4.59 23.93 -19.33
CA GLN A 191 4.47 22.50 -19.01
C GLN A 191 4.36 22.27 -17.52
N ARG A 192 3.58 21.25 -17.12
CA ARG A 192 3.52 20.77 -15.74
C ARG A 192 4.62 19.75 -15.49
N VAL A 193 5.45 20.05 -14.52
CA VAL A 193 6.59 19.18 -14.16
C VAL A 193 6.68 19.00 -12.65
N VAL A 194 7.16 17.84 -12.23
CA VAL A 194 7.48 17.57 -10.83
C VAL A 194 8.96 17.77 -10.63
N ARG A 195 9.34 18.56 -9.62
CA ARG A 195 10.75 18.80 -9.28
C ARG A 195 10.91 18.86 -7.77
N LYS A 196 12.07 18.46 -7.30
CA LYS A 196 12.48 18.75 -5.93
C LYS A 196 12.99 20.20 -5.88
N ILE A 197 12.40 21.00 -5.02
CA ILE A 197 12.70 22.43 -4.96
C ILE A 197 13.59 22.73 -3.77
N LYS A 198 14.65 23.50 -4.00
CA LYS A 198 15.44 24.11 -2.95
C LYS A 198 15.42 25.61 -3.11
N LYS A 199 15.08 26.34 -2.05
CA LYS A 199 15.08 27.80 -2.04
C LYS A 199 16.49 28.32 -2.07
N GLN A 200 16.71 29.38 -2.84
CA GLN A 200 17.97 30.12 -2.87
C GLN A 200 17.71 31.61 -2.55
N ASP A 201 18.77 32.28 -2.17
CA ASP A 201 18.72 33.70 -1.90
C ASP A 201 18.32 34.51 -3.16
N GLY A 202 17.74 35.71 -2.95
CA GLY A 202 17.34 36.57 -4.05
C GLY A 202 16.10 36.12 -4.79
N GLY A 203 15.19 35.33 -4.16
CA GLY A 203 13.94 34.89 -4.77
C GLY A 203 14.12 33.90 -5.91
N LYS A 204 15.18 33.09 -5.86
CA LYS A 204 15.49 32.04 -6.81
C LYS A 204 15.13 30.67 -6.26
N LEU A 205 14.84 29.75 -7.17
CA LEU A 205 14.57 28.33 -6.86
C LEU A 205 15.56 27.47 -7.62
N LEU A 206 16.17 26.54 -6.94
CA LEU A 206 16.91 25.44 -7.56
C LEU A 206 15.92 24.29 -7.76
N LEU A 207 15.59 24.00 -9.01
CA LEU A 207 14.77 22.90 -9.45
C LEU A 207 15.67 21.70 -9.71
N GLN A 208 15.47 20.63 -8.96
CA GLN A 208 16.30 19.45 -9.05
C GLN A 208 15.54 18.31 -9.73
N SER A 209 16.17 17.66 -10.69
CA SER A 209 15.76 16.41 -11.32
C SER A 209 16.90 15.40 -11.25
N TYR A 210 16.58 14.11 -11.38
CA TYR A 210 17.57 13.06 -11.33
C TYR A 210 17.00 11.82 -12.04
N GLU A 211 17.29 11.70 -13.32
CA GLU A 211 16.96 10.50 -14.09
C GLU A 211 18.13 9.51 -14.09
N TYR A 212 19.18 9.81 -14.81
CA TYR A 212 20.45 9.08 -14.85
C TYR A 212 21.54 9.89 -14.16
N GLU A 213 21.51 11.19 -14.35
CA GLU A 213 22.41 12.16 -13.74
C GLU A 213 21.60 13.19 -12.97
N PHE A 214 22.23 13.80 -11.99
CA PHE A 214 21.62 14.87 -11.22
C PHE A 214 21.67 16.16 -12.04
N GLU A 215 20.52 16.77 -12.24
CA GLU A 215 20.37 18.06 -12.91
C GLU A 215 19.79 19.09 -11.94
N GLY A 216 20.37 20.29 -11.97
CA GLY A 216 19.90 21.43 -11.21
C GLY A 216 19.72 22.64 -12.11
N ARG A 217 18.48 23.14 -12.21
CA ARG A 217 18.15 24.38 -12.95
C ARG A 217 17.77 25.47 -11.97
N VAL A 218 18.45 26.59 -12.00
CA VAL A 218 18.09 27.78 -11.22
C VAL A 218 17.12 28.65 -12.02
N VAL A 219 15.98 28.95 -11.43
CA VAL A 219 14.93 29.81 -12.03
C VAL A 219 14.52 30.90 -11.04
N ALA A 220 14.04 32.02 -11.52
CA ALA A 220 13.43 33.01 -10.65
C ALA A 220 12.02 32.53 -10.22
N LEU A 221 11.62 32.83 -9.00
CA LEU A 221 10.30 32.44 -8.46
C LEU A 221 9.15 32.87 -9.37
N LYS A 222 9.26 34.04 -10.04
CA LYS A 222 8.26 34.56 -10.96
C LYS A 222 8.09 33.74 -12.24
N ASP A 223 9.10 32.97 -12.63
CA ASP A 223 9.11 32.15 -13.85
C ASP A 223 8.59 30.72 -13.64
N ALA A 224 8.32 30.38 -12.40
CA ALA A 224 7.78 29.06 -12.01
C ALA A 224 6.47 29.22 -11.23
N LEU A 225 5.36 28.82 -11.84
CA LEU A 225 4.07 28.81 -11.13
C LEU A 225 3.98 27.56 -10.25
N ILE A 226 3.87 27.75 -8.94
CA ILE A 226 3.69 26.68 -7.99
C ILE A 226 2.23 26.22 -8.02
N LEU A 227 1.99 24.97 -8.37
CA LEU A 227 0.66 24.36 -8.42
C LEU A 227 0.32 23.64 -7.11
N GLY A 228 1.31 22.94 -6.52
CA GLY A 228 1.08 22.26 -5.27
C GLY A 228 2.30 21.49 -4.76
N ARG A 229 2.18 20.98 -3.54
CA ARG A 229 3.17 20.12 -2.89
C ARG A 229 2.73 18.67 -2.98
N CYS A 230 3.61 17.79 -3.44
CA CYS A 230 3.40 16.36 -3.43
C CYS A 230 3.61 15.83 -2.01
N VAL A 231 2.57 15.23 -1.44
CA VAL A 231 2.56 14.79 -0.03
C VAL A 231 2.54 13.26 0.10
N ARG A 232 2.13 12.56 -0.95
CA ARG A 232 2.01 11.10 -0.96
C ARG A 232 2.29 10.58 -2.35
N LEU A 233 2.93 9.41 -2.42
CA LEU A 233 3.16 8.66 -3.65
C LEU A 233 2.41 7.34 -3.58
N GLU A 234 1.71 7.00 -4.65
CA GLU A 234 1.07 5.70 -4.83
C GLU A 234 1.62 5.05 -6.10
N ARG A 235 1.96 3.77 -5.99
CA ARG A 235 2.45 2.96 -7.10
C ARG A 235 1.67 1.66 -7.14
N THR A 236 1.22 1.29 -8.33
CA THR A 236 0.70 -0.05 -8.57
C THR A 236 1.89 -0.99 -8.83
N LEU A 237 1.92 -2.11 -8.12
CA LEU A 237 2.95 -3.16 -8.28
C LEU A 237 2.55 -4.11 -9.40
#